data_e80f365f22fd2f3179f570b997dcef89
#
_entry.id   e80f365f22fd2f3179f570b997dcef89
#
_cell.length_a   1.000
_cell.length_b   1.000
_cell.length_c   1.000
_cell.angle_alpha   90.00
_cell.angle_beta   90.00
_cell.angle_gamma   90.00
#
_symmetry.space_group_name_H-M   'P 1'
#
loop_
_entity.id
_entity.type
_entity.pdbx_description
1 polymer ?
#
loop_
_entity_poly.entity_id
_entity_poly.type
_entity_poly.pdbx_seq_one_letter_code
_entity_poly.pdbx_strand_id
1 'polypeptide(L)'
;MNDNAPDPAMLAKAETLTEALPYLQRYAGATFVVKYGGHAMGSPEAQRDFAEDVVLLKACGINPVVVHGGGPQIGAMLKRLGVESQFVGGLRVTDAETAQIAEMVLAGSINKEIVSWIAAAGGKAVGISGKDAGLVVAEKVQRSEPDRLQGIERHVDLGFVGEPTHVNPAILTTLSEQGFIPVVAPIALGADGHTYNINADTMAGAIAAACQARRFFLLTDVPGVMNKAGQLLTDLDPKAIRALMEDGTISGGMIPKVETCVNAVNHGVRAAVILDGRIPHGMLLEIFTRKGAGTLVRC
;
A
#
# COMPACT_ATOMS: atom_id res chain seq x y z
N MET A 1 4.78 -54.80 -8.96
CA MET A 1 4.20 -53.53 -8.45
C MET A 1 5.05 -52.42 -8.98
N ASN A 2 4.48 -51.45 -9.71
CA ASN A 2 5.26 -50.38 -10.34
C ASN A 2 5.81 -49.42 -9.27
N ASP A 3 7.09 -49.55 -8.97
CA ASP A 3 7.85 -48.72 -8.03
C ASP A 3 8.10 -47.28 -8.56
N ASN A 4 7.40 -46.89 -9.64
CA ASN A 4 7.60 -45.64 -10.36
C ASN A 4 6.39 -44.68 -10.26
N ALA A 5 5.50 -44.88 -9.29
CA ALA A 5 4.43 -43.89 -9.06
C ALA A 5 5.01 -42.66 -8.41
N PRO A 6 4.72 -41.43 -8.95
CA PRO A 6 5.19 -40.18 -8.35
C PRO A 6 4.71 -40.05 -6.90
N ASP A 7 5.58 -39.50 -6.05
CA ASP A 7 5.23 -39.14 -4.67
C ASP A 7 3.96 -38.27 -4.64
N PRO A 8 2.92 -38.63 -3.85
CA PRO A 8 1.71 -37.78 -3.70
C PRO A 8 1.99 -36.35 -3.38
N ALA A 9 3.03 -36.04 -2.62
CA ALA A 9 3.43 -34.65 -2.32
C ALA A 9 3.96 -33.91 -3.56
N MET A 10 4.63 -34.61 -4.49
CA MET A 10 5.07 -34.06 -5.76
C MET A 10 3.89 -33.80 -6.71
N LEU A 11 2.92 -34.70 -6.75
CA LEU A 11 1.70 -34.52 -7.53
C LEU A 11 0.89 -33.32 -7.03
N ALA A 12 0.70 -33.18 -5.72
CA ALA A 12 0.00 -32.05 -5.13
C ALA A 12 0.68 -30.70 -5.48
N LYS A 13 2.02 -30.64 -5.52
CA LYS A 13 2.74 -29.42 -5.96
C LYS A 13 2.46 -29.12 -7.44
N ALA A 14 2.45 -30.12 -8.31
CA ALA A 14 2.15 -29.94 -9.73
C ALA A 14 0.70 -29.48 -9.94
N GLU A 15 -0.26 -30.05 -9.22
CA GLU A 15 -1.66 -29.65 -9.23
C GLU A 15 -1.82 -28.17 -8.81
N THR A 16 -1.19 -27.75 -7.69
CA THR A 16 -1.21 -26.36 -7.23
C THR A 16 -0.71 -25.40 -8.29
N LEU A 17 0.39 -25.72 -8.98
CA LEU A 17 0.93 -24.90 -10.07
C LEU A 17 -0.04 -24.84 -11.27
N THR A 18 -0.70 -25.95 -11.58
CA THR A 18 -1.70 -25.99 -12.67
C THR A 18 -2.95 -25.19 -12.31
N GLU A 19 -3.39 -25.21 -11.06
CA GLU A 19 -4.50 -24.39 -10.56
C GLU A 19 -4.21 -22.90 -10.62
N ALA A 20 -2.95 -22.49 -10.49
CA ALA A 20 -2.54 -21.09 -10.62
C ALA A 20 -2.57 -20.57 -12.06
N LEU A 21 -2.51 -21.43 -13.09
CA LEU A 21 -2.36 -21.07 -14.50
C LEU A 21 -3.40 -20.04 -15.00
N PRO A 22 -4.72 -20.17 -14.73
CA PRO A 22 -5.71 -19.19 -15.17
C PRO A 22 -5.47 -17.78 -14.62
N TYR A 23 -4.96 -17.70 -13.39
CA TYR A 23 -4.63 -16.43 -12.75
C TYR A 23 -3.37 -15.81 -13.36
N LEU A 24 -2.34 -16.62 -13.63
CA LEU A 24 -1.11 -16.19 -14.31
C LEU A 24 -1.42 -15.60 -15.68
N GLN A 25 -2.23 -16.29 -16.48
CA GLN A 25 -2.68 -15.80 -17.80
C GLN A 25 -3.50 -14.51 -17.69
N ARG A 26 -4.36 -14.40 -16.67
CA ARG A 26 -5.23 -13.23 -16.44
C ARG A 26 -4.45 -11.98 -16.06
N TYR A 27 -3.34 -12.14 -15.34
CA TYR A 27 -2.59 -11.05 -14.76
C TYR A 27 -1.25 -10.77 -15.43
N ALA A 28 -0.85 -11.54 -16.42
CA ALA A 28 0.36 -11.29 -17.20
C ALA A 28 0.37 -9.87 -17.78
N GLY A 29 1.47 -9.14 -17.54
CA GLY A 29 1.65 -7.75 -17.94
C GLY A 29 0.89 -6.72 -17.09
N ALA A 30 0.04 -7.15 -16.16
CA ALA A 30 -0.76 -6.23 -15.36
C ALA A 30 0.10 -5.54 -14.27
N THR A 31 -0.20 -4.27 -14.00
CA THR A 31 0.39 -3.55 -12.88
C THR A 31 -0.42 -3.80 -11.59
N PHE A 32 0.28 -4.15 -10.53
CA PHE A 32 -0.23 -4.27 -9.17
C PHE A 32 0.46 -3.24 -8.30
N VAL A 33 -0.29 -2.42 -7.60
CA VAL A 33 0.26 -1.49 -6.61
C VAL A 33 0.02 -2.06 -5.22
N VAL A 34 1.08 -2.15 -4.43
CA VAL A 34 1.04 -2.73 -3.09
C VAL A 34 1.48 -1.68 -2.07
N LYS A 35 0.56 -1.24 -1.24
CA LYS A 35 0.90 -0.44 -0.07
C LYS A 35 1.38 -1.36 1.05
N TYR A 36 2.60 -1.16 1.50
CA TYR A 36 3.25 -1.92 2.56
C TYR A 36 3.68 -1.02 3.71
N GLY A 37 3.28 -1.32 4.95
CA GLY A 37 3.66 -0.46 6.06
C GLY A 37 2.92 -0.77 7.36
N GLY A 38 3.28 -0.02 8.40
CA GLY A 38 2.74 -0.22 9.74
C GLY A 38 3.16 -1.57 10.36
N HIS A 39 2.24 -2.22 11.04
CA HIS A 39 2.50 -3.51 11.71
C HIS A 39 2.75 -4.67 10.73
N ALA A 40 2.41 -4.54 9.46
CA ALA A 40 2.76 -5.53 8.43
C ALA A 40 4.28 -5.65 8.20
N MET A 41 5.07 -4.64 8.62
CA MET A 41 6.54 -4.65 8.53
C MET A 41 7.21 -5.28 9.79
N GLY A 42 6.43 -5.91 10.67
CA GLY A 42 6.81 -6.13 12.07
C GLY A 42 7.92 -7.15 12.33
N SER A 43 7.95 -8.32 11.68
CA SER A 43 8.95 -9.36 11.95
C SER A 43 9.83 -9.65 10.73
N PRO A 44 11.05 -10.17 10.94
CA PRO A 44 11.93 -10.60 9.84
C PRO A 44 11.28 -11.63 8.93
N GLU A 45 10.45 -12.51 9.46
CA GLU A 45 9.70 -13.53 8.70
C GLU A 45 8.67 -12.84 7.77
N ALA A 46 7.86 -11.91 8.30
CA ALA A 46 6.88 -11.18 7.51
C ALA A 46 7.54 -10.33 6.40
N GLN A 47 8.72 -9.76 6.69
CA GLN A 47 9.50 -9.01 5.70
C GLN A 47 9.99 -9.91 4.56
N ARG A 48 10.47 -11.12 4.89
CA ARG A 48 10.90 -12.12 3.92
C ARG A 48 9.73 -12.61 3.08
N ASP A 49 8.60 -13.02 3.71
CA ASP A 49 7.42 -13.50 3.02
C ASP A 49 6.88 -12.43 2.04
N PHE A 50 6.84 -11.16 2.48
CA PHE A 50 6.47 -10.05 1.61
C PHE A 50 7.42 -9.91 0.40
N ALA A 51 8.73 -9.95 0.62
CA ALA A 51 9.71 -9.83 -0.45
C ALA A 51 9.61 -10.99 -1.44
N GLU A 52 9.45 -12.22 -0.95
CA GLU A 52 9.25 -13.42 -1.77
C GLU A 52 7.96 -13.31 -2.60
N ASP A 53 6.85 -12.85 -2.01
CA ASP A 53 5.59 -12.61 -2.72
C ASP A 53 5.77 -11.64 -3.88
N VAL A 54 6.38 -10.48 -3.61
CA VAL A 54 6.61 -9.44 -4.62
C VAL A 54 7.51 -9.95 -5.75
N VAL A 55 8.57 -10.70 -5.42
CA VAL A 55 9.47 -11.32 -6.41
C VAL A 55 8.75 -12.37 -7.23
N LEU A 56 7.93 -13.20 -6.60
CA LEU A 56 7.14 -14.21 -7.31
C LEU A 56 6.14 -13.56 -8.27
N LEU A 57 5.45 -12.49 -7.86
CA LEU A 57 4.57 -11.73 -8.75
C LEU A 57 5.32 -11.24 -9.98
N LYS A 58 6.53 -10.69 -9.80
CA LYS A 58 7.37 -10.23 -10.93
C LYS A 58 7.80 -11.38 -11.83
N ALA A 59 8.21 -12.50 -11.25
CA ALA A 59 8.58 -13.71 -12.00
C ALA A 59 7.41 -14.29 -12.80
N CYS A 60 6.17 -14.13 -12.31
CA CYS A 60 4.94 -14.51 -13.00
C CYS A 60 4.50 -13.52 -14.10
N GLY A 61 5.31 -12.50 -14.41
CA GLY A 61 5.01 -11.52 -15.47
C GLY A 61 4.06 -10.39 -15.01
N ILE A 62 3.78 -10.27 -13.72
CA ILE A 62 3.06 -9.14 -13.13
C ILE A 62 4.05 -8.01 -12.85
N ASN A 63 3.62 -6.76 -12.90
CA ASN A 63 4.44 -5.60 -12.59
C ASN A 63 4.07 -5.03 -11.21
N PRO A 64 4.69 -5.51 -10.11
CA PRO A 64 4.46 -4.97 -8.79
C PRO A 64 5.16 -3.60 -8.63
N VAL A 65 4.44 -2.64 -8.05
CA VAL A 65 4.94 -1.35 -7.56
C VAL A 65 4.66 -1.30 -6.07
N VAL A 66 5.69 -1.17 -5.27
CA VAL A 66 5.56 -1.10 -3.81
C VAL A 66 5.55 0.36 -3.37
N VAL A 67 4.56 0.75 -2.56
CA VAL A 67 4.54 2.05 -1.86
C VAL A 67 4.58 1.78 -0.37
N HIS A 68 5.59 2.29 0.33
CA HIS A 68 5.74 1.92 1.73
C HIS A 68 5.36 3.04 2.70
N GLY A 69 4.96 2.67 3.91
CA GLY A 69 4.82 3.57 5.04
C GLY A 69 6.08 3.62 5.91
N GLY A 70 5.96 4.22 7.10
CA GLY A 70 7.09 4.33 8.03
C GLY A 70 6.79 5.18 9.27
N GLY A 71 5.51 5.34 9.62
CA GLY A 71 5.10 6.16 10.76
C GLY A 71 5.79 5.81 12.08
N PRO A 72 5.86 4.53 12.47
CA PRO A 72 6.58 4.10 13.69
C PRO A 72 8.07 4.47 13.67
N GLN A 73 8.76 4.26 12.53
CA GLN A 73 10.18 4.53 12.37
C GLN A 73 10.48 6.03 12.41
N ILE A 74 9.63 6.85 11.77
CA ILE A 74 9.71 8.32 11.87
C ILE A 74 9.56 8.72 13.34
N GLY A 75 8.55 8.19 14.05
CA GLY A 75 8.33 8.49 15.47
C GLY A 75 9.52 8.10 16.34
N ALA A 76 10.14 6.94 16.09
CA ALA A 76 11.34 6.50 16.81
C ALA A 76 12.54 7.43 16.56
N MET A 77 12.72 7.91 15.31
CA MET A 77 13.80 8.83 14.97
C MET A 77 13.58 10.22 15.61
N LEU A 78 12.38 10.78 15.52
CA LEU A 78 12.02 12.05 16.17
C LEU A 78 12.29 11.99 17.67
N LYS A 79 11.87 10.89 18.34
CA LYS A 79 12.15 10.68 19.76
C LYS A 79 13.65 10.64 20.08
N ARG A 80 14.47 9.98 19.24
CA ARG A 80 15.94 9.95 19.38
C ARG A 80 16.57 11.34 19.28
N LEU A 81 16.00 12.20 18.45
CA LEU A 81 16.47 13.57 18.23
C LEU A 81 15.86 14.58 19.21
N GLY A 82 14.97 14.15 20.12
CA GLY A 82 14.29 15.03 21.06
C GLY A 82 13.22 15.93 20.45
N VAL A 83 12.74 15.59 19.23
CA VAL A 83 11.68 16.33 18.54
C VAL A 83 10.32 15.74 18.90
N GLU A 84 9.41 16.58 19.37
CA GLU A 84 8.05 16.18 19.72
C GLU A 84 7.24 15.91 18.43
N SER A 85 6.39 14.89 18.51
CA SER A 85 5.53 14.50 17.40
C SER A 85 4.06 14.55 17.81
N GLN A 86 3.27 15.32 17.07
CA GLN A 86 1.83 15.46 17.28
C GLN A 86 1.06 14.87 16.09
N PHE A 87 -0.15 14.40 16.37
CA PHE A 87 -1.07 13.87 15.35
C PHE A 87 -2.41 14.58 15.43
N VAL A 88 -2.97 14.90 14.26
CA VAL A 88 -4.31 15.47 14.12
C VAL A 88 -5.04 14.65 13.06
N GLY A 89 -6.15 14.02 13.47
CA GLY A 89 -6.97 13.20 12.57
C GLY A 89 -6.19 12.08 11.86
N GLY A 90 -5.20 11.48 12.53
CA GLY A 90 -4.36 10.41 11.99
C GLY A 90 -3.20 10.87 11.11
N LEU A 91 -3.07 12.16 10.83
CA LEU A 91 -1.94 12.75 10.11
C LEU A 91 -0.93 13.34 11.10
N ARG A 92 0.36 13.16 10.85
CA ARG A 92 1.43 13.74 11.67
C ARG A 92 1.57 15.23 11.34
N VAL A 93 1.48 16.09 12.34
CA VAL A 93 1.87 17.48 12.17
C VAL A 93 3.35 17.52 11.83
N THR A 94 3.69 18.14 10.72
CA THR A 94 5.00 18.02 10.08
C THR A 94 5.55 19.42 9.82
N ASP A 95 6.32 19.97 10.75
CA ASP A 95 7.10 21.19 10.51
C ASP A 95 8.29 20.94 9.58
N ALA A 96 9.10 21.93 9.29
CA ALA A 96 10.21 21.83 8.35
C ALA A 96 11.27 20.82 8.81
N GLU A 97 11.59 20.76 10.10
CA GLU A 97 12.54 19.80 10.68
C GLU A 97 11.97 18.38 10.62
N THR A 98 10.72 18.21 11.03
CA THR A 98 10.02 16.91 10.94
C THR A 98 9.91 16.42 9.49
N ALA A 99 9.68 17.31 8.50
CA ALA A 99 9.64 16.96 7.09
C ALA A 99 10.99 16.42 6.60
N GLN A 100 12.07 17.07 6.98
CA GLN A 100 13.43 16.64 6.65
C GLN A 100 13.76 15.28 7.27
N ILE A 101 13.41 15.08 8.54
CA ILE A 101 13.62 13.80 9.24
C ILE A 101 12.76 12.69 8.59
N ALA A 102 11.51 12.99 8.27
CA ALA A 102 10.62 12.05 7.58
C ALA A 102 11.19 11.62 6.22
N GLU A 103 11.72 12.56 5.44
CA GLU A 103 12.37 12.26 4.16
C GLU A 103 13.60 11.34 4.35
N MET A 104 14.51 11.66 5.29
CA MET A 104 15.68 10.83 5.58
C MET A 104 15.28 9.40 6.00
N VAL A 105 14.27 9.25 6.84
CA VAL A 105 13.80 7.94 7.32
C VAL A 105 13.10 7.17 6.20
N LEU A 106 12.18 7.80 5.51
CA LEU A 106 11.39 7.13 4.47
C LEU A 106 12.24 6.81 3.24
N ALA A 107 12.86 7.80 2.61
CA ALA A 107 13.58 7.62 1.36
C ALA A 107 14.99 7.01 1.54
N GLY A 108 15.63 7.24 2.69
CA GLY A 108 16.97 6.74 2.99
C GLY A 108 16.94 5.36 3.66
N SER A 109 16.33 5.24 4.84
CA SER A 109 16.39 4.02 5.66
C SER A 109 15.42 2.96 5.17
N ILE A 110 14.11 3.18 5.35
CA ILE A 110 13.06 2.16 5.10
C ILE A 110 13.05 1.73 3.64
N ASN A 111 13.10 2.69 2.72
CA ASN A 111 13.10 2.41 1.29
C ASN A 111 14.23 1.44 0.91
N LYS A 112 15.45 1.67 1.41
CA LYS A 112 16.63 0.84 1.08
C LYS A 112 16.62 -0.50 1.81
N GLU A 113 16.01 -0.58 2.98
CA GLU A 113 15.78 -1.87 3.65
C GLU A 113 14.85 -2.77 2.82
N ILE A 114 13.72 -2.23 2.34
CA ILE A 114 12.78 -2.99 1.48
C ILE A 114 13.47 -3.43 0.18
N VAL A 115 14.24 -2.54 -0.46
CA VAL A 115 15.04 -2.89 -1.64
C VAL A 115 16.00 -4.05 -1.34
N SER A 116 16.63 -4.04 -0.16
CA SER A 116 17.55 -5.09 0.26
C SER A 116 16.83 -6.43 0.50
N TRP A 117 15.63 -6.41 1.09
CA TRP A 117 14.84 -7.64 1.28
C TRP A 117 14.42 -8.26 -0.06
N ILE A 118 13.95 -7.42 -1.01
CA ILE A 118 13.60 -7.89 -2.36
C ILE A 118 14.84 -8.44 -3.08
N ALA A 119 16.00 -7.81 -2.92
CA ALA A 119 17.25 -8.30 -3.49
C ALA A 119 17.67 -9.65 -2.87
N ALA A 120 17.53 -9.81 -1.55
CA ALA A 120 17.80 -11.06 -0.86
C ALA A 120 16.88 -12.21 -1.31
N ALA A 121 15.63 -11.90 -1.70
CA ALA A 121 14.69 -12.83 -2.30
C ALA A 121 14.95 -13.08 -3.81
N GLY A 122 16.00 -12.50 -4.39
CA GLY A 122 16.38 -12.68 -5.80
C GLY A 122 15.74 -11.71 -6.79
N GLY A 123 15.02 -10.69 -6.31
CA GLY A 123 14.40 -9.64 -7.13
C GLY A 123 15.36 -8.49 -7.44
N LYS A 124 15.00 -7.69 -8.45
CA LYS A 124 15.73 -6.47 -8.82
C LYS A 124 14.85 -5.26 -8.45
N ALA A 125 15.07 -4.65 -7.30
CA ALA A 125 14.31 -3.50 -6.84
C ALA A 125 15.07 -2.18 -7.01
N VAL A 126 14.32 -1.11 -7.29
CA VAL A 126 14.83 0.26 -7.33
C VAL A 126 14.01 1.12 -6.38
N GLY A 127 14.68 1.69 -5.38
CA GLY A 127 14.05 2.58 -4.41
C GLY A 127 14.09 4.03 -4.88
N ILE A 128 12.91 4.63 -4.97
CA ILE A 128 12.65 6.03 -5.37
C ILE A 128 11.67 6.69 -4.39
N SER A 129 11.44 7.97 -4.56
CA SER A 129 10.39 8.74 -3.89
C SER A 129 9.47 9.40 -4.91
N GLY A 130 8.42 10.05 -4.47
CA GLY A 130 7.56 10.85 -5.34
C GLY A 130 8.26 12.02 -6.03
N LYS A 131 9.45 12.44 -5.53
CA LYS A 131 10.27 13.50 -6.15
C LYS A 131 10.96 13.05 -7.43
N ASP A 132 11.30 11.74 -7.52
CA ASP A 132 12.14 11.22 -8.60
C ASP A 132 11.38 11.26 -9.92
N ALA A 133 12.01 11.84 -10.93
CA ALA A 133 11.44 12.06 -12.27
C ALA A 133 10.08 12.79 -12.28
N GLY A 134 9.76 13.58 -11.25
CA GLY A 134 8.46 14.24 -11.12
C GLY A 134 7.30 13.24 -11.00
N LEU A 135 7.54 12.11 -10.35
CA LEU A 135 6.53 11.04 -10.21
C LEU A 135 5.25 11.56 -9.55
N VAL A 136 5.38 12.35 -8.47
CA VAL A 136 4.22 12.92 -7.77
C VAL A 136 4.45 14.40 -7.49
N VAL A 137 3.46 15.22 -7.84
CA VAL A 137 3.34 16.61 -7.39
C VAL A 137 2.32 16.65 -6.26
N ALA A 138 2.66 17.33 -5.17
CA ALA A 138 1.81 17.46 -4.00
C ALA A 138 1.35 18.90 -3.77
N GLU A 139 0.22 19.03 -3.08
CA GLU A 139 -0.25 20.27 -2.49
C GLU A 139 -0.39 20.11 -0.98
N LYS A 140 -0.27 21.24 -0.25
CA LYS A 140 -0.44 21.25 1.20
C LYS A 140 -1.87 20.84 1.57
N VAL A 141 -1.99 19.88 2.49
CA VAL A 141 -3.30 19.48 3.04
C VAL A 141 -3.92 20.66 3.79
N GLN A 142 -5.14 21.04 3.39
CA GLN A 142 -5.97 21.97 4.13
C GLN A 142 -7.01 21.19 4.92
N ARG A 143 -6.97 21.25 6.23
CA ARG A 143 -7.92 20.56 7.09
C ARG A 143 -8.68 21.53 7.98
N SER A 144 -10.01 21.37 8.02
CA SER A 144 -10.87 22.04 8.99
C SER A 144 -11.40 21.01 9.99
N GLU A 145 -11.35 21.34 11.26
CA GLU A 145 -12.02 20.54 12.31
C GLU A 145 -13.15 21.37 12.94
N PRO A 146 -14.31 20.77 13.20
CA PRO A 146 -15.37 21.45 13.90
C PRO A 146 -14.95 21.75 15.35
N ASP A 147 -14.90 23.01 15.72
CA ASP A 147 -14.75 23.40 17.12
C ASP A 147 -16.08 23.15 17.85
N ARG A 148 -16.09 22.08 18.65
CA ARG A 148 -17.30 21.65 19.40
C ARG A 148 -17.77 22.65 20.44
N LEU A 149 -16.95 23.65 20.82
CA LEU A 149 -17.26 24.65 21.83
C LEU A 149 -17.85 25.91 21.21
N GLN A 150 -17.47 26.23 19.97
CA GLN A 150 -17.84 27.51 19.33
C GLN A 150 -18.71 27.33 18.07
N GLY A 151 -18.91 26.09 17.58
CA GLY A 151 -19.72 25.82 16.38
C GLY A 151 -19.13 26.38 15.08
N ILE A 152 -17.82 26.74 15.07
CA ILE A 152 -17.08 27.23 13.93
C ILE A 152 -16.05 26.20 13.45
N GLU A 153 -15.76 26.17 12.15
CA GLU A 153 -14.66 25.36 11.62
C GLU A 153 -13.33 26.04 11.94
N ARG A 154 -12.45 25.34 12.59
CA ARG A 154 -11.09 25.76 12.83
C ARG A 154 -10.15 25.16 11.80
N HIS A 155 -9.45 26.01 11.04
CA HIS A 155 -8.36 25.54 10.20
C HIS A 155 -7.19 25.03 11.04
N VAL A 156 -6.79 23.79 10.79
CA VAL A 156 -5.62 23.16 11.43
C VAL A 156 -4.47 23.15 10.44
N ASP A 157 -3.41 23.87 10.75
CA ASP A 157 -2.17 23.82 9.97
C ASP A 157 -1.38 22.56 10.33
N LEU A 158 -1.31 21.62 9.39
CA LEU A 158 -0.53 20.37 9.53
C LEU A 158 0.93 20.54 9.10
N GLY A 159 1.35 21.73 8.70
CA GLY A 159 2.70 22.01 8.18
C GLY A 159 2.90 21.41 6.79
N PHE A 160 3.98 20.64 6.61
CA PHE A 160 4.38 20.02 5.34
C PHE A 160 3.77 18.65 5.14
N VAL A 161 2.48 18.53 5.39
CA VAL A 161 1.67 17.36 5.02
C VAL A 161 1.02 17.63 3.68
N GLY A 162 1.20 16.71 2.71
CA GLY A 162 0.72 16.87 1.35
C GLY A 162 -0.29 15.83 0.91
N GLU A 163 -1.04 16.20 -0.11
CA GLU A 163 -1.87 15.30 -0.91
C GLU A 163 -1.40 15.30 -2.36
N PRO A 164 -1.39 14.14 -3.06
CA PRO A 164 -1.05 14.06 -4.47
C PRO A 164 -2.08 14.81 -5.33
N THR A 165 -1.63 15.75 -6.15
CA THR A 165 -2.47 16.44 -7.14
C THR A 165 -2.22 15.97 -8.56
N HIS A 166 -1.00 15.50 -8.83
CA HIS A 166 -0.64 14.93 -10.11
C HIS A 166 0.33 13.77 -9.94
N VAL A 167 0.12 12.69 -10.69
CA VAL A 167 1.02 11.53 -10.72
C VAL A 167 1.41 11.24 -12.18
N ASN A 168 2.72 11.26 -12.46
CA ASN A 168 3.27 10.86 -13.74
C ASN A 168 3.91 9.45 -13.64
N PRO A 169 3.24 8.39 -14.07
CA PRO A 169 3.71 7.03 -13.87
C PRO A 169 4.86 6.60 -14.81
N ALA A 170 5.36 7.48 -15.68
CA ALA A 170 6.35 7.13 -16.72
C ALA A 170 7.57 6.41 -16.16
N ILE A 171 8.15 6.88 -15.05
CA ILE A 171 9.31 6.24 -14.42
C ILE A 171 8.98 4.82 -13.92
N LEU A 172 7.77 4.62 -13.36
CA LEU A 172 7.34 3.31 -12.87
C LEU A 172 7.17 2.31 -14.02
N THR A 173 6.58 2.76 -15.13
CA THR A 173 6.44 1.97 -16.35
C THR A 173 7.82 1.58 -16.89
N THR A 174 8.72 2.54 -17.07
CA THR A 174 10.09 2.30 -17.55
C THR A 174 10.83 1.28 -16.68
N LEU A 175 10.81 1.44 -15.37
CA LEU A 175 11.47 0.51 -14.45
C LEU A 175 10.86 -0.90 -14.54
N SER A 176 9.52 -0.98 -14.61
CA SER A 176 8.82 -2.26 -14.70
C SER A 176 9.12 -3.00 -16.00
N GLU A 177 9.17 -2.31 -17.13
CA GLU A 177 9.52 -2.86 -18.46
C GLU A 177 10.97 -3.37 -18.52
N GLN A 178 11.88 -2.72 -17.78
CA GLN A 178 13.27 -3.16 -17.64
C GLN A 178 13.48 -4.28 -16.60
N GLY A 179 12.38 -4.82 -16.06
CA GLY A 179 12.41 -5.94 -15.12
C GLY A 179 12.69 -5.54 -13.67
N PHE A 180 12.68 -4.25 -13.35
CA PHE A 180 12.83 -3.77 -11.98
C PHE A 180 11.49 -3.74 -11.23
N ILE A 181 11.58 -3.76 -9.91
CA ILE A 181 10.47 -3.59 -8.98
C ILE A 181 10.63 -2.21 -8.32
N PRO A 182 9.79 -1.20 -8.69
CA PRO A 182 9.84 0.11 -8.05
C PRO A 182 9.38 0.04 -6.59
N VAL A 183 10.13 0.67 -5.69
CA VAL A 183 9.80 0.85 -4.27
C VAL A 183 9.73 2.34 -3.98
N VAL A 184 8.55 2.87 -3.69
CA VAL A 184 8.27 4.30 -3.62
C VAL A 184 8.10 4.74 -2.17
N ALA A 185 8.90 5.71 -1.74
CA ALA A 185 8.71 6.42 -0.48
C ALA A 185 7.68 7.54 -0.63
N PRO A 186 6.76 7.74 0.33
CA PRO A 186 5.66 8.70 0.21
C PRO A 186 6.11 10.14 0.57
N ILE A 187 7.11 10.61 -0.14
CA ILE A 187 7.65 11.98 -0.11
C ILE A 187 7.53 12.57 -1.51
N ALA A 188 7.00 13.77 -1.63
CA ALA A 188 6.86 14.44 -2.92
C ALA A 188 7.23 15.92 -2.84
N LEU A 189 7.41 16.54 -4.01
CA LEU A 189 7.66 17.96 -4.14
C LEU A 189 6.33 18.68 -4.46
N GLY A 190 6.09 19.79 -3.79
CA GLY A 190 5.01 20.72 -4.15
C GLY A 190 5.40 21.64 -5.29
N ALA A 191 4.41 22.20 -5.98
CA ALA A 191 4.63 23.26 -6.99
C ALA A 191 5.28 24.52 -6.40
N ASP A 192 5.18 24.70 -5.08
CA ASP A 192 5.81 25.75 -4.29
C ASP A 192 7.29 25.47 -3.93
N GLY A 193 7.83 24.33 -4.38
CA GLY A 193 9.21 23.91 -4.12
C GLY A 193 9.44 23.28 -2.74
N HIS A 194 8.41 23.11 -1.92
CA HIS A 194 8.54 22.46 -0.62
C HIS A 194 8.40 20.94 -0.71
N THR A 195 9.06 20.25 0.22
CA THR A 195 8.92 18.80 0.43
C THR A 195 7.70 18.52 1.29
N TYR A 196 6.87 17.60 0.84
CA TYR A 196 5.69 17.14 1.56
C TYR A 196 5.79 15.68 1.95
N ASN A 197 5.46 15.40 3.22
CA ASN A 197 5.20 14.06 3.71
C ASN A 197 3.75 13.68 3.37
N ILE A 198 3.56 12.58 2.67
CA ILE A 198 2.25 12.13 2.20
C ILE A 198 1.84 10.87 2.97
N ASN A 199 0.54 10.73 3.26
CA ASN A 199 0.02 9.48 3.78
C ASN A 199 0.25 8.35 2.76
N ALA A 200 0.84 7.23 3.20
CA ALA A 200 1.23 6.14 2.31
C ALA A 200 0.03 5.45 1.62
N ASP A 201 -1.14 5.38 2.28
CA ASP A 201 -2.35 4.82 1.70
C ASP A 201 -2.84 5.74 0.55
N THR A 202 -2.85 7.06 0.80
CA THR A 202 -3.22 8.09 -0.19
C THR A 202 -2.27 8.08 -1.38
N MET A 203 -0.95 8.07 -1.13
CA MET A 203 0.08 7.99 -2.18
C MET A 203 -0.08 6.74 -3.04
N ALA A 204 -0.27 5.58 -2.39
CA ALA A 204 -0.44 4.31 -3.09
C ALA A 204 -1.71 4.28 -3.94
N GLY A 205 -2.82 4.82 -3.42
CA GLY A 205 -4.08 4.94 -4.16
C GLY A 205 -3.95 5.83 -5.39
N ALA A 206 -3.27 6.98 -5.26
CA ALA A 206 -3.03 7.88 -6.38
C ALA A 206 -2.14 7.25 -7.46
N ILE A 207 -1.06 6.57 -7.05
CA ILE A 207 -0.18 5.82 -7.98
C ILE A 207 -0.96 4.69 -8.65
N ALA A 208 -1.79 3.94 -7.90
CA ALA A 208 -2.59 2.87 -8.46
C ALA A 208 -3.57 3.37 -9.54
N ALA A 209 -4.22 4.51 -9.29
CA ALA A 209 -5.11 5.16 -10.24
C ALA A 209 -4.35 5.61 -11.52
N ALA A 210 -3.22 6.31 -11.35
CA ALA A 210 -2.40 6.78 -12.47
C ALA A 210 -1.82 5.64 -13.33
N CYS A 211 -1.43 4.52 -12.69
CA CYS A 211 -0.97 3.31 -13.38
C CYS A 211 -2.11 2.47 -13.96
N GLN A 212 -3.39 2.84 -13.79
CA GLN A 212 -4.55 2.01 -14.16
C GLN A 212 -4.40 0.57 -13.65
N ALA A 213 -4.01 0.45 -12.37
CA ALA A 213 -3.63 -0.82 -11.79
C ALA A 213 -4.75 -1.85 -11.87
N ARG A 214 -4.38 -3.10 -12.18
CA ARG A 214 -5.31 -4.23 -12.16
C ARG A 214 -5.74 -4.61 -10.76
N ARG A 215 -4.82 -4.40 -9.78
CA ARG A 215 -5.04 -4.57 -8.34
C ARG A 215 -4.32 -3.48 -7.56
N PHE A 216 -4.99 -3.00 -6.54
CA PHE A 216 -4.39 -2.18 -5.49
C PHE A 216 -4.50 -2.93 -4.16
N PHE A 217 -3.38 -3.32 -3.58
CA PHE A 217 -3.33 -3.99 -2.27
C PHE A 217 -3.03 -2.99 -1.18
N LEU A 218 -3.88 -2.91 -0.19
CA LEU A 218 -3.68 -2.12 1.02
C LEU A 218 -3.42 -3.08 2.18
N LEU A 219 -2.13 -3.39 2.42
CA LEU A 219 -1.71 -4.26 3.52
C LEU A 219 -1.82 -3.49 4.84
N THR A 220 -2.51 -4.09 5.78
CA THR A 220 -2.84 -3.51 7.09
C THR A 220 -2.66 -4.55 8.19
N ASP A 221 -3.06 -4.23 9.41
CA ASP A 221 -3.02 -5.10 10.60
C ASP A 221 -4.40 -5.65 11.00
N VAL A 222 -5.35 -5.59 10.08
CA VAL A 222 -6.68 -6.17 10.27
C VAL A 222 -7.05 -7.04 9.07
N PRO A 223 -7.91 -8.07 9.25
CA PRO A 223 -8.27 -9.01 8.18
C PRO A 223 -8.92 -8.37 6.95
N GLY A 224 -9.56 -7.21 7.12
CA GLY A 224 -10.36 -6.50 6.13
C GLY A 224 -11.54 -5.84 6.79
N VAL A 225 -12.62 -5.60 6.05
CA VAL A 225 -13.87 -5.02 6.56
C VAL A 225 -14.68 -6.12 7.22
N MET A 226 -15.01 -5.93 8.50
CA MET A 226 -15.80 -6.86 9.30
C MET A 226 -17.25 -6.37 9.42
N ASN A 227 -18.23 -7.28 9.40
CA ASN A 227 -19.60 -6.95 9.77
C ASN A 227 -19.75 -6.87 11.30
N LYS A 228 -20.93 -6.45 11.79
CA LYS A 228 -21.23 -6.33 13.22
C LYS A 228 -21.15 -7.67 13.98
N ALA A 229 -21.21 -8.80 13.28
CA ALA A 229 -21.04 -10.15 13.84
C ALA A 229 -19.58 -10.63 13.86
N GLY A 230 -18.62 -9.78 13.44
CA GLY A 230 -17.21 -10.14 13.39
C GLY A 230 -16.84 -11.07 12.22
N GLN A 231 -17.64 -11.11 11.17
CA GLN A 231 -17.34 -11.90 9.96
C GLN A 231 -16.75 -10.99 8.89
N LEU A 232 -15.74 -11.51 8.17
CA LEU A 232 -15.09 -10.80 7.08
C LEU A 232 -16.05 -10.63 5.88
N LEU A 233 -16.19 -9.40 5.40
CA LEU A 233 -16.89 -9.08 4.16
C LEU A 233 -15.89 -9.15 3.01
N THR A 234 -16.03 -10.14 2.14
CA THR A 234 -15.02 -10.47 1.14
C THR A 234 -15.16 -9.73 -0.19
N ASP A 235 -16.34 -9.16 -0.49
CA ASP A 235 -16.62 -8.45 -1.74
C ASP A 235 -17.57 -7.28 -1.47
N LEU A 236 -17.15 -6.06 -1.74
CA LEU A 236 -17.91 -4.85 -1.49
C LEU A 236 -17.83 -3.92 -2.69
N ASP A 237 -18.95 -3.28 -3.02
CA ASP A 237 -18.99 -2.15 -3.93
C ASP A 237 -18.95 -0.80 -3.19
N PRO A 238 -18.68 0.33 -3.85
CA PRO A 238 -18.66 1.65 -3.22
C PRO A 238 -19.99 2.04 -2.57
N LYS A 239 -21.13 1.51 -3.05
CA LYS A 239 -22.44 1.78 -2.47
C LYS A 239 -22.63 1.04 -1.16
N ALA A 240 -22.27 -0.24 -1.11
CA ALA A 240 -22.29 -1.05 0.11
C ALA A 240 -21.37 -0.45 1.18
N ILE A 241 -20.18 0.00 0.80
CA ILE A 241 -19.24 0.66 1.72
C ILE A 241 -19.88 1.92 2.34
N ARG A 242 -20.54 2.78 1.55
CA ARG A 242 -21.22 3.96 2.08
C ARG A 242 -22.29 3.59 3.10
N ALA A 243 -23.13 2.62 2.79
CA ALA A 243 -24.16 2.15 3.72
C ALA A 243 -23.58 1.61 5.04
N LEU A 244 -22.44 0.87 4.97
CA LEU A 244 -21.74 0.37 6.14
C LEU A 244 -21.03 1.46 6.96
N MET A 245 -20.67 2.58 6.34
CA MET A 245 -20.17 3.77 7.05
C MET A 245 -21.32 4.51 7.75
N GLU A 246 -22.45 4.69 7.08
CA GLU A 246 -23.65 5.36 7.62
C GLU A 246 -24.23 4.60 8.81
N ASP A 247 -24.25 3.27 8.78
CA ASP A 247 -24.77 2.44 9.88
C ASP A 247 -23.74 2.18 11.00
N GLY A 248 -22.52 2.75 10.89
CA GLY A 248 -21.44 2.67 11.86
C GLY A 248 -20.71 1.31 11.90
N THR A 249 -20.97 0.39 10.98
CA THR A 249 -20.22 -0.87 10.85
C THR A 249 -18.76 -0.60 10.48
N ILE A 250 -18.52 0.30 9.52
CA ILE A 250 -17.20 0.82 9.21
C ILE A 250 -16.96 2.08 10.04
N SER A 251 -15.94 2.08 10.89
CA SER A 251 -15.64 3.18 11.80
C SER A 251 -14.13 3.36 12.04
N GLY A 252 -13.74 4.46 12.66
CA GLY A 252 -12.38 4.74 13.09
C GLY A 252 -11.35 4.66 11.96
N GLY A 253 -10.25 3.96 12.19
CA GLY A 253 -9.12 3.83 11.26
C GLY A 253 -9.45 3.05 9.97
N MET A 254 -10.59 2.36 9.90
CA MET A 254 -11.01 1.68 8.67
C MET A 254 -11.61 2.66 7.65
N ILE A 255 -12.22 3.76 8.09
CA ILE A 255 -12.83 4.77 7.20
C ILE A 255 -11.83 5.26 6.14
N PRO A 256 -10.67 5.84 6.49
CA PRO A 256 -9.73 6.33 5.48
C PRO A 256 -9.20 5.23 4.55
N LYS A 257 -9.16 3.97 5.01
CA LYS A 257 -8.72 2.85 4.18
C LYS A 257 -9.74 2.50 3.10
N VAL A 258 -11.00 2.37 3.47
CA VAL A 258 -12.06 2.09 2.49
C VAL A 258 -12.27 3.28 1.54
N GLU A 259 -12.17 4.52 2.02
CA GLU A 259 -12.22 5.73 1.18
C GLU A 259 -11.09 5.73 0.14
N THR A 260 -9.86 5.39 0.53
CA THR A 260 -8.74 5.25 -0.40
C THR A 260 -9.01 4.18 -1.46
N CYS A 261 -9.55 3.02 -1.05
CA CYS A 261 -9.90 1.94 -1.98
C CYS A 261 -11.02 2.37 -2.95
N VAL A 262 -12.09 3.00 -2.43
CA VAL A 262 -13.20 3.51 -3.25
C VAL A 262 -12.70 4.58 -4.23
N ASN A 263 -11.88 5.52 -3.75
CA ASN A 263 -11.31 6.55 -4.61
C ASN A 263 -10.46 5.94 -5.75
N ALA A 264 -9.59 5.00 -5.43
CA ALA A 264 -8.77 4.31 -6.43
C ALA A 264 -9.62 3.60 -7.48
N VAL A 265 -10.66 2.88 -7.07
CA VAL A 265 -11.57 2.16 -7.99
C VAL A 265 -12.36 3.13 -8.86
N ASN A 266 -12.85 4.24 -8.31
CA ASN A 266 -13.56 5.28 -9.06
C ASN A 266 -12.65 5.98 -10.10
N HIS A 267 -11.31 5.92 -9.92
CA HIS A 267 -10.33 6.49 -10.84
C HIS A 267 -9.62 5.45 -11.73
N GLY A 268 -10.24 4.28 -11.93
CA GLY A 268 -9.83 3.31 -12.95
C GLY A 268 -9.07 2.10 -12.45
N VAL A 269 -8.78 1.98 -11.16
CA VAL A 269 -8.28 0.73 -10.60
C VAL A 269 -9.37 -0.35 -10.69
N ARG A 270 -9.04 -1.51 -11.25
CA ARG A 270 -10.03 -2.57 -11.48
C ARG A 270 -10.59 -3.17 -10.19
N ALA A 271 -9.77 -3.31 -9.16
CA ALA A 271 -10.19 -3.65 -7.82
C ALA A 271 -9.11 -3.29 -6.80
N ALA A 272 -9.51 -2.87 -5.61
CA ALA A 272 -8.66 -2.69 -4.45
C ALA A 272 -8.92 -3.81 -3.44
N VAL A 273 -7.91 -4.15 -2.64
CA VAL A 273 -8.01 -5.21 -1.63
C VAL A 273 -7.46 -4.70 -0.30
N ILE A 274 -8.24 -4.79 0.75
CA ILE A 274 -7.76 -4.58 2.12
C ILE A 274 -7.42 -5.96 2.69
N LEU A 275 -6.17 -6.16 3.09
CA LEU A 275 -5.62 -7.45 3.45
C LEU A 275 -4.75 -7.36 4.71
N ASP A 276 -4.83 -8.35 5.59
CA ASP A 276 -3.90 -8.47 6.71
C ASP A 276 -2.50 -8.84 6.21
N GLY A 277 -1.58 -7.88 6.27
CA GLY A 277 -0.21 -8.07 5.84
C GLY A 277 0.65 -8.95 6.76
N ARG A 278 0.08 -9.47 7.86
CA ARG A 278 0.74 -10.43 8.76
C ARG A 278 0.47 -11.88 8.37
N ILE A 279 -0.48 -12.11 7.46
CA ILE A 279 -0.75 -13.46 6.94
C ILE A 279 0.43 -13.88 6.05
N PRO A 280 1.13 -14.99 6.35
CA PRO A 280 2.18 -15.50 5.48
C PRO A 280 1.67 -15.70 4.06
N HIS A 281 2.37 -15.12 3.09
CA HIS A 281 2.00 -15.18 1.67
C HIS A 281 0.55 -14.74 1.37
N GLY A 282 0.01 -13.81 2.17
CA GLY A 282 -1.39 -13.38 2.08
C GLY A 282 -1.76 -12.80 0.71
N MET A 283 -0.84 -12.09 0.05
CA MET A 283 -1.05 -11.60 -1.31
C MET A 283 -1.22 -12.73 -2.32
N LEU A 284 -0.43 -13.80 -2.21
CA LEU A 284 -0.54 -14.95 -3.11
C LEU A 284 -1.86 -15.70 -2.89
N LEU A 285 -2.30 -15.82 -1.63
CA LEU A 285 -3.60 -16.41 -1.30
C LEU A 285 -4.74 -15.59 -1.92
N GLU A 286 -4.67 -14.27 -1.86
CA GLU A 286 -5.67 -13.39 -2.47
C GLU A 286 -5.70 -13.48 -4.00
N ILE A 287 -4.53 -13.59 -4.63
CA ILE A 287 -4.40 -13.54 -6.09
C ILE A 287 -4.70 -14.89 -6.73
N PHE A 288 -4.20 -15.99 -6.15
CA PHE A 288 -4.16 -17.31 -6.76
C PHE A 288 -5.19 -18.30 -6.18
N THR A 289 -6.11 -17.83 -5.33
CA THR A 289 -7.19 -18.70 -4.81
C THR A 289 -8.57 -18.11 -5.10
N ARG A 290 -9.59 -18.99 -5.15
CA ARG A 290 -10.97 -18.56 -5.42
C ARG A 290 -11.61 -17.79 -4.27
N LYS A 291 -11.20 -18.06 -3.04
CA LYS A 291 -11.81 -17.49 -1.83
C LYS A 291 -11.23 -16.12 -1.49
N GLY A 292 -9.97 -15.88 -1.88
CA GLY A 292 -9.22 -14.72 -1.43
C GLY A 292 -8.89 -14.77 0.06
N ALA A 293 -8.27 -13.72 0.58
CA ALA A 293 -7.83 -13.61 1.97
C ALA A 293 -8.23 -12.29 2.64
N GLY A 294 -8.79 -11.34 1.89
CA GLY A 294 -9.14 -10.00 2.35
C GLY A 294 -10.53 -9.52 1.91
N THR A 295 -10.73 -8.20 1.96
CA THR A 295 -11.91 -7.53 1.42
C THR A 295 -11.59 -6.94 0.05
N LEU A 296 -12.21 -7.45 -0.99
CA LEU A 296 -12.16 -6.92 -2.35
C LEU A 296 -13.15 -5.75 -2.48
N VAL A 297 -12.67 -4.62 -2.98
CA VAL A 297 -13.49 -3.45 -3.35
C VAL A 297 -13.44 -3.27 -4.86
N ARG A 298 -14.61 -3.25 -5.50
CA ARG A 298 -14.71 -3.09 -6.97
C ARG A 298 -16.04 -2.44 -7.38
N CYS A 299 -16.10 -1.82 -8.56
CA CYS A 299 -17.36 -1.39 -9.18
C CYS A 299 -18.15 -2.55 -9.75
#